data_c4d7bbfc42ce7b90ec6c902ac6353a67
#
_entry.id   c4d7bbfc42ce7b90ec6c902ac6353a67
#
_cell.length_a   1.000
_cell.length_b   1.000
_cell.length_c   1.000
_cell.angle_alpha   90.00
_cell.angle_beta   90.00
_cell.angle_gamma   90.00
#
_symmetry.space_group_name_H-M   'P 1'
#
loop_
_entity.id
_entity.type
_entity.pdbx_description
1 polymer ?
#
loop_
_entity_poly.entity_id
_entity_poly.type
_entity_poly.pdbx_seq_one_letter_code
_entity_poly.pdbx_strand_id
1 'polypeptide(L)'
;MQDALKIFYHKEEQIVATTTSAIPLQRVLTNPWVDRGVAAVAMVPFIYSVAVNYHYVRMDIPSVLWLADMLIIISTTLFRKPAVRVTPNPWFWALAFVATYWGFLTWGLQTDGRRVAPTLIVNAIAILGTAIELWGRFSLGRNIGFVPAQRDIVVHGAYRFVRHPIYTGLFVGLVADCLANWSPRNCLINGFFVFWFLIKSLVEESFLKNDPAYAAYLQRVRWHWFPGVI
;
A
#
# COMPACT_ATOMS: atom_id res chain seq x y z
N MET A 1 18.59 7.55 10.96
CA MET A 1 17.19 7.26 10.58
C MET A 1 16.33 6.92 11.79
N GLN A 2 16.79 6.06 12.71
CA GLN A 2 16.06 5.74 13.95
C GLN A 2 15.85 6.94 14.89
N ASP A 3 16.80 7.84 14.97
CA ASP A 3 16.72 9.01 15.88
C ASP A 3 15.78 10.11 15.35
N ALA A 4 15.71 10.31 14.03
CA ALA A 4 14.74 11.21 13.42
C ALA A 4 13.29 10.70 13.63
N LEU A 5 13.09 9.40 13.58
CA LEU A 5 11.80 8.76 13.91
C LEU A 5 11.47 8.95 15.41
N LYS A 6 12.43 8.85 16.32
CA LYS A 6 12.22 9.08 17.77
C LYS A 6 11.79 10.52 18.08
N ILE A 7 12.40 11.50 17.40
CA ILE A 7 12.03 12.92 17.57
C ILE A 7 10.61 13.19 17.09
N PHE A 8 10.20 12.58 15.95
CA PHE A 8 8.82 12.64 15.48
C PHE A 8 7.84 12.01 16.47
N TYR A 9 8.22 10.89 17.11
CA TYR A 9 7.40 10.19 18.09
C TYR A 9 7.20 10.95 19.40
N HIS A 10 8.26 11.56 19.94
CA HIS A 10 8.16 12.36 21.18
C HIS A 10 7.22 13.56 20.98
N LYS A 11 7.18 14.08 19.76
CA LYS A 11 6.24 15.15 19.39
C LYS A 11 4.80 14.66 19.25
N GLU A 12 4.57 13.41 18.79
CA GLU A 12 3.23 12.79 18.77
C GLU A 12 2.72 12.49 20.18
N GLU A 13 3.55 11.99 21.09
CA GLU A 13 3.14 11.76 22.48
C GLU A 13 2.78 13.07 23.19
N GLN A 14 3.51 14.14 22.94
CA GLN A 14 3.16 15.47 23.48
C GLN A 14 1.89 16.04 22.86
N ILE A 15 1.64 15.83 21.56
CA ILE A 15 0.41 16.24 20.89
C ILE A 15 -0.79 15.43 21.41
N VAL A 16 -0.64 14.15 21.71
CA VAL A 16 -1.68 13.30 22.30
C VAL A 16 -1.95 13.66 23.75
N ALA A 17 -0.93 14.04 24.53
CA ALA A 17 -1.05 14.40 25.94
C ALA A 17 -1.64 15.81 26.16
N THR A 18 -1.54 16.72 25.18
CA THR A 18 -2.04 18.11 25.31
C THR A 18 -3.46 18.33 24.79
N THR A 19 -4.14 17.31 24.27
CA THR A 19 -5.42 17.55 23.58
C THR A 19 -6.60 16.80 24.21
N THR A 20 -7.28 17.44 25.15
CA THR A 20 -8.70 17.20 25.46
C THR A 20 -9.60 17.36 24.20
N SER A 21 -9.08 17.89 23.10
CA SER A 21 -9.69 18.01 21.77
C SER A 21 -9.54 16.76 20.88
N ALA A 22 -8.71 15.79 21.23
CA ALA A 22 -8.46 14.60 20.38
C ALA A 22 -9.64 13.61 20.35
N ILE A 23 -10.45 13.54 21.40
CA ILE A 23 -11.61 12.65 21.46
C ILE A 23 -12.65 12.94 20.37
N PRO A 24 -13.05 14.21 20.11
CA PRO A 24 -13.98 14.50 19.02
C PRO A 24 -13.40 14.16 17.64
N LEU A 25 -12.11 14.41 17.39
CA LEU A 25 -11.48 14.09 16.11
C LEU A 25 -11.42 12.59 15.85
N GLN A 26 -10.99 11.78 16.81
CA GLN A 26 -10.99 10.31 16.68
C GLN A 26 -12.41 9.78 16.44
N ARG A 27 -13.42 10.32 17.12
CA ARG A 27 -14.81 9.93 16.90
C ARG A 27 -15.28 10.21 15.46
N VAL A 28 -14.83 11.30 14.85
CA VAL A 28 -15.11 11.62 13.44
C VAL A 28 -14.35 10.66 12.53
N LEU A 29 -13.03 10.48 12.73
CA LEU A 29 -12.18 9.65 11.88
C LEU A 29 -12.55 8.16 11.92
N THR A 30 -13.08 7.67 13.04
CA THR A 30 -13.52 6.27 13.19
C THR A 30 -15.02 6.07 12.88
N ASN A 31 -15.75 7.13 12.53
CA ASN A 31 -17.14 7.02 12.12
C ASN A 31 -17.24 6.17 10.83
N PRO A 32 -18.07 5.11 10.82
CA PRO A 32 -18.17 4.22 9.65
C PRO A 32 -18.61 4.91 8.36
N TRP A 33 -19.41 5.96 8.45
CA TRP A 33 -19.86 6.72 7.28
C TRP A 33 -18.75 7.62 6.72
N VAL A 34 -17.97 8.26 7.61
CA VAL A 34 -16.79 9.05 7.22
C VAL A 34 -15.75 8.11 6.59
N ASP A 35 -15.47 6.95 7.21
CA ASP A 35 -14.54 5.97 6.68
C ASP A 35 -14.96 5.45 5.29
N ARG A 36 -16.25 5.20 5.07
CA ARG A 36 -16.80 4.82 3.75
C ARG A 36 -16.72 5.95 2.74
N GLY A 37 -17.03 7.18 3.13
CA GLY A 37 -16.89 8.36 2.27
C GLY A 37 -15.45 8.56 1.80
N VAL A 38 -14.51 8.49 2.72
CA VAL A 38 -13.07 8.52 2.40
C VAL A 38 -12.67 7.36 1.47
N ALA A 39 -13.18 6.15 1.73
CA ALA A 39 -12.93 5.00 0.87
C ALA A 39 -13.46 5.22 -0.56
N ALA A 40 -14.70 5.72 -0.69
CA ALA A 40 -15.32 5.98 -1.98
C ALA A 40 -14.52 7.01 -2.79
N VAL A 41 -14.15 8.14 -2.18
CA VAL A 41 -13.31 9.17 -2.82
C VAL A 41 -11.95 8.61 -3.20
N ALA A 42 -11.32 7.84 -2.31
CA ALA A 42 -10.03 7.22 -2.55
C ALA A 42 -10.05 6.21 -3.72
N MET A 43 -11.19 5.59 -4.02
CA MET A 43 -11.32 4.62 -5.13
C MET A 43 -11.60 5.26 -6.49
N VAL A 44 -11.93 6.55 -6.56
CA VAL A 44 -12.25 7.22 -7.83
C VAL A 44 -11.16 7.04 -8.90
N PRO A 45 -9.85 7.27 -8.63
CA PRO A 45 -8.82 7.07 -9.64
C PRO A 45 -8.70 5.61 -10.12
N PHE A 46 -8.90 4.65 -9.23
CA PHE A 46 -8.87 3.22 -9.57
C PHE A 46 -10.06 2.83 -10.44
N ILE A 47 -11.27 3.28 -10.09
CA ILE A 47 -12.48 3.05 -10.89
C ILE A 47 -12.33 3.70 -12.27
N TYR A 48 -11.83 4.94 -12.32
CA TYR A 48 -11.53 5.65 -13.56
C TYR A 48 -10.52 4.87 -14.41
N SER A 49 -9.43 4.39 -13.80
CA SER A 49 -8.42 3.57 -14.50
C SER A 49 -9.03 2.32 -15.14
N VAL A 50 -9.88 1.61 -14.42
CA VAL A 50 -10.60 0.45 -14.98
C VAL A 50 -11.51 0.89 -16.12
N ALA A 51 -12.33 1.94 -15.93
CA ALA A 51 -13.28 2.42 -16.92
C ALA A 51 -12.63 2.86 -18.24
N VAL A 52 -11.44 3.48 -18.17
CA VAL A 52 -10.71 3.94 -19.36
C VAL A 52 -9.95 2.79 -20.03
N ASN A 53 -9.39 1.87 -19.24
CA ASN A 53 -8.48 0.86 -19.78
C ASN A 53 -9.16 -0.49 -20.06
N TYR A 54 -10.43 -0.70 -19.65
CA TYR A 54 -11.06 -2.01 -19.82
C TYR A 54 -11.16 -2.46 -21.29
N HIS A 55 -11.26 -1.55 -22.24
CA HIS A 55 -11.27 -1.83 -23.67
C HIS A 55 -9.93 -2.38 -24.19
N TYR A 56 -8.84 -2.12 -23.48
CA TYR A 56 -7.50 -2.58 -23.78
C TYR A 56 -7.14 -3.88 -23.06
N VAL A 57 -8.00 -4.35 -22.16
CA VAL A 57 -7.82 -5.62 -21.46
C VAL A 57 -7.93 -6.76 -22.50
N ARG A 58 -6.80 -7.39 -22.77
CA ARG A 58 -6.73 -8.57 -23.60
C ARG A 58 -7.01 -9.80 -22.73
N MET A 59 -7.42 -10.92 -23.37
CA MET A 59 -7.59 -12.19 -22.68
C MET A 59 -6.21 -12.90 -22.49
N ASP A 60 -5.18 -12.13 -22.17
CA ASP A 60 -3.89 -12.63 -21.73
C ASP A 60 -3.80 -12.58 -20.19
N ILE A 61 -2.92 -13.42 -19.65
CA ILE A 61 -2.78 -13.59 -18.20
C ILE A 61 -2.44 -12.26 -17.49
N PRO A 62 -1.49 -11.44 -17.94
CA PRO A 62 -1.17 -10.19 -17.28
C PRO A 62 -2.36 -9.22 -17.21
N SER A 63 -3.12 -9.07 -18.30
CA SER A 63 -4.28 -8.17 -18.36
C SER A 63 -5.41 -8.64 -17.44
N VAL A 64 -5.69 -9.95 -17.42
CA VAL A 64 -6.70 -10.53 -16.53
C VAL A 64 -6.32 -10.37 -15.05
N LEU A 65 -5.04 -10.62 -14.72
CA LEU A 65 -4.55 -10.43 -13.35
C LEU A 65 -4.58 -8.97 -12.93
N TRP A 66 -4.20 -8.03 -13.79
CA TRP A 66 -4.32 -6.60 -13.53
C TRP A 66 -5.76 -6.19 -13.22
N LEU A 67 -6.71 -6.62 -14.06
CA LEU A 67 -8.13 -6.32 -13.85
C LEU A 67 -8.62 -6.92 -12.52
N ALA A 68 -8.25 -8.17 -12.23
CA ALA A 68 -8.60 -8.83 -10.99
C ALA A 68 -8.06 -8.06 -9.78
N ASP A 69 -6.80 -7.60 -9.83
CA ASP A 69 -6.21 -6.80 -8.75
C ASP A 69 -6.95 -5.48 -8.55
N MET A 70 -7.26 -4.76 -9.63
CA MET A 70 -8.04 -3.51 -9.56
C MET A 70 -9.41 -3.73 -8.94
N LEU A 71 -10.13 -4.77 -9.33
CA LEU A 71 -11.46 -5.09 -8.78
C LEU A 71 -11.37 -5.50 -7.30
N ILE A 72 -10.33 -6.22 -6.91
CA ILE A 72 -10.11 -6.63 -5.53
C ILE A 72 -9.77 -5.43 -4.65
N ILE A 73 -8.87 -4.53 -5.07
CA ILE A 73 -8.56 -3.34 -4.28
C ILE A 73 -9.77 -2.42 -4.12
N ILE A 74 -10.55 -2.22 -5.18
CA ILE A 74 -11.77 -1.41 -5.13
C ILE A 74 -12.77 -2.04 -4.16
N SER A 75 -13.09 -3.32 -4.33
CA SER A 75 -14.08 -4.01 -3.50
C SER A 75 -13.65 -4.10 -2.03
N THR A 76 -12.42 -4.55 -1.76
CA THR A 76 -11.93 -4.68 -0.38
C THR A 76 -11.85 -3.34 0.34
N THR A 77 -11.55 -2.25 -0.39
CA THR A 77 -11.48 -0.90 0.18
C THR A 77 -12.88 -0.33 0.45
N LEU A 78 -13.82 -0.49 -0.46
CA LEU A 78 -15.19 0.00 -0.26
C LEU A 78 -15.93 -0.76 0.85
N PHE A 79 -15.68 -2.05 0.98
CA PHE A 79 -16.30 -2.93 1.98
C PHE A 79 -15.38 -3.20 3.19
N ARG A 80 -14.36 -2.36 3.41
CA ARG A 80 -13.43 -2.53 4.54
C ARG A 80 -14.11 -2.44 5.89
N LYS A 81 -13.52 -3.08 6.89
CA LYS A 81 -13.97 -2.96 8.27
C LYS A 81 -13.74 -1.53 8.79
N PRO A 82 -14.62 -1.00 9.63
CA PRO A 82 -14.36 0.27 10.30
C PRO A 82 -13.05 0.22 11.08
N ALA A 83 -12.34 1.35 11.12
CA ALA A 83 -11.12 1.47 11.90
C ALA A 83 -11.46 1.69 13.39
N VAL A 84 -10.70 1.04 14.27
CA VAL A 84 -10.76 1.27 15.73
C VAL A 84 -10.05 2.57 16.09
N ARG A 85 -8.94 2.84 15.38
CA ARG A 85 -8.13 4.05 15.54
C ARG A 85 -7.54 4.44 14.19
N VAL A 86 -7.49 5.75 13.91
CA VAL A 86 -6.90 6.32 12.70
C VAL A 86 -5.88 7.38 13.11
N THR A 87 -4.77 7.47 12.41
CA THR A 87 -3.77 8.50 12.69
C THR A 87 -4.36 9.90 12.46
N PRO A 88 -4.24 10.82 13.43
CA PRO A 88 -4.63 12.22 13.25
C PRO A 88 -3.55 13.04 12.52
N ASN A 89 -2.36 12.47 12.29
CA ASN A 89 -1.24 13.19 11.73
C ASN A 89 -1.44 13.45 10.22
N PRO A 90 -1.58 14.72 9.78
CA PRO A 90 -1.85 15.05 8.39
C PRO A 90 -0.68 14.65 7.46
N TRP A 91 0.55 14.61 7.95
CA TRP A 91 1.71 14.18 7.15
C TRP A 91 1.65 12.70 6.80
N PHE A 92 1.12 11.86 7.71
CA PHE A 92 0.91 10.45 7.42
C PHE A 92 -0.21 10.24 6.38
N TRP A 93 -1.21 11.11 6.38
CA TRP A 93 -2.22 11.14 5.32
C TRP A 93 -1.61 11.55 4.00
N ALA A 94 -0.85 12.65 3.95
CA ALA A 94 -0.17 13.12 2.74
C ALA A 94 0.75 12.04 2.17
N LEU A 95 1.59 11.42 3.00
CA LEU A 95 2.45 10.30 2.60
C LEU A 95 1.66 9.13 2.03
N ALA A 96 0.58 8.73 2.71
CA ALA A 96 -0.25 7.61 2.27
C ALA A 96 -0.90 7.90 0.90
N PHE A 97 -1.37 9.13 0.68
CA PHE A 97 -1.90 9.56 -0.61
C PHE A 97 -0.83 9.60 -1.69
N VAL A 98 0.31 10.24 -1.44
CA VAL A 98 1.42 10.30 -2.40
C VAL A 98 1.86 8.89 -2.79
N ALA A 99 2.12 8.02 -1.81
CA ALA A 99 2.53 6.65 -2.09
C ALA A 99 1.48 5.89 -2.93
N THR A 100 0.21 5.96 -2.54
CA THR A 100 -0.86 5.19 -3.18
C THR A 100 -1.18 5.68 -4.59
N TYR A 101 -1.11 6.99 -4.82
CA TYR A 101 -1.44 7.60 -6.12
C TYR A 101 -0.23 7.94 -6.97
N TRP A 102 0.98 7.60 -6.56
CA TRP A 102 2.20 7.94 -7.29
C TRP A 102 2.15 7.53 -8.76
N GLY A 103 1.68 6.32 -9.05
CA GLY A 103 1.51 5.84 -10.42
C GLY A 103 0.56 6.70 -11.25
N PHE A 104 -0.55 7.16 -10.68
CA PHE A 104 -1.49 8.06 -11.35
C PHE A 104 -0.91 9.46 -11.53
N LEU A 105 -0.22 9.99 -10.51
CA LEU A 105 0.39 11.32 -10.53
C LEU A 105 1.52 11.42 -11.56
N THR A 106 2.21 10.32 -11.82
CA THR A 106 3.38 10.27 -12.71
C THR A 106 3.08 9.67 -14.08
N TRP A 107 1.84 9.24 -14.34
CA TRP A 107 1.45 8.60 -15.61
C TRP A 107 1.93 9.37 -16.84
N GLY A 108 1.62 10.65 -16.93
CA GLY A 108 2.03 11.52 -18.05
C GLY A 108 3.52 11.90 -18.06
N LEU A 109 4.29 11.49 -17.04
CA LEU A 109 5.72 11.74 -16.95
C LEU A 109 6.55 10.57 -17.48
N GLN A 110 5.96 9.40 -17.68
CA GLN A 110 6.66 8.27 -18.26
C GLN A 110 6.97 8.52 -19.74
N THR A 111 8.06 7.97 -20.21
CA THR A 111 8.51 8.07 -21.61
C THR A 111 8.54 6.68 -22.24
N ASP A 112 8.50 6.64 -23.57
CA ASP A 112 8.74 5.39 -24.29
C ASP A 112 10.14 4.88 -23.96
N GLY A 113 10.19 3.72 -23.36
CA GLY A 113 11.41 3.02 -23.02
C GLY A 113 11.66 1.82 -23.94
N ARG A 114 12.87 1.29 -23.89
CA ARG A 114 13.19 0.06 -24.61
C ARG A 114 12.96 -1.16 -23.72
N ARG A 115 12.49 -2.25 -24.32
CA ARG A 115 12.48 -3.54 -23.65
C ARG A 115 13.90 -4.07 -23.55
N VAL A 116 14.34 -4.41 -22.33
CA VAL A 116 15.70 -4.91 -22.05
C VAL A 116 15.74 -6.39 -21.67
N ALA A 117 14.56 -7.03 -21.55
CA ALA A 117 14.45 -8.46 -21.28
C ALA A 117 13.41 -9.13 -22.20
N PRO A 118 13.54 -10.45 -22.46
CA PRO A 118 12.55 -11.21 -23.23
C PRO A 118 11.15 -11.10 -22.63
N THR A 119 10.13 -11.05 -23.48
CA THR A 119 8.72 -10.91 -23.06
C THR A 119 8.32 -12.00 -22.06
N LEU A 120 8.80 -13.23 -22.26
CA LEU A 120 8.51 -14.34 -21.35
C LEU A 120 8.99 -14.05 -19.92
N ILE A 121 10.21 -13.53 -19.77
CA ILE A 121 10.80 -13.20 -18.46
C ILE A 121 10.01 -12.05 -17.81
N VAL A 122 9.74 -11.00 -18.57
CA VAL A 122 8.95 -9.85 -18.09
C VAL A 122 7.58 -10.31 -17.60
N ASN A 123 6.86 -11.08 -18.40
CA ASN A 123 5.54 -11.59 -18.05
C ASN A 123 5.60 -12.54 -16.83
N ALA A 124 6.61 -13.40 -16.73
CA ALA A 124 6.77 -14.28 -15.58
C ALA A 124 6.98 -13.50 -14.27
N ILE A 125 7.80 -12.44 -14.29
CA ILE A 125 8.02 -11.58 -13.13
C ILE A 125 6.75 -10.78 -12.79
N ALA A 126 6.05 -10.23 -13.79
CA ALA A 126 4.80 -9.51 -13.59
C ALA A 126 3.72 -10.40 -12.96
N ILE A 127 3.53 -11.62 -13.50
CA ILE A 127 2.60 -12.63 -12.96
C ILE A 127 2.96 -12.97 -11.51
N LEU A 128 4.24 -13.22 -11.22
CA LEU A 128 4.70 -13.52 -9.87
C LEU A 128 4.39 -12.36 -8.91
N GLY A 129 4.71 -11.12 -9.31
CA GLY A 129 4.44 -9.92 -8.51
C GLY A 129 2.96 -9.79 -8.19
N THR A 130 2.11 -9.85 -9.23
CA THR A 130 0.65 -9.75 -9.06
C THR A 130 0.10 -10.91 -8.22
N ALA A 131 0.60 -12.13 -8.38
CA ALA A 131 0.16 -13.27 -7.58
C ALA A 131 0.49 -13.11 -6.09
N ILE A 132 1.67 -12.58 -5.76
CA ILE A 132 2.05 -12.26 -4.37
C ILE A 132 1.16 -11.15 -3.82
N GLU A 133 0.90 -10.10 -4.60
CA GLU A 133 0.04 -8.98 -4.23
C GLU A 133 -1.39 -9.45 -3.96
N LEU A 134 -1.98 -10.22 -4.85
CA LEU A 134 -3.31 -10.83 -4.69
C LEU A 134 -3.38 -11.72 -3.44
N TRP A 135 -2.37 -12.56 -3.24
CA TRP A 135 -2.32 -13.39 -2.01
C TRP A 135 -2.27 -12.54 -0.75
N GLY A 136 -1.49 -11.45 -0.75
CA GLY A 136 -1.47 -10.47 0.32
C GLY A 136 -2.85 -9.83 0.55
N ARG A 137 -3.53 -9.39 -0.52
CA ARG A 137 -4.86 -8.78 -0.44
C ARG A 137 -5.92 -9.76 0.06
N PHE A 138 -5.95 -11.00 -0.44
CA PHE A 138 -6.86 -12.03 0.05
C PHE A 138 -6.61 -12.36 1.52
N SER A 139 -5.35 -12.44 1.95
CA SER A 139 -5.00 -12.65 3.35
C SER A 139 -5.46 -11.50 4.25
N LEU A 140 -5.28 -10.25 3.80
CA LEU A 140 -5.69 -9.05 4.54
C LEU A 140 -7.21 -8.86 4.54
N GLY A 141 -7.86 -9.22 3.44
CA GLY A 141 -9.30 -9.12 3.27
C GLY A 141 -9.81 -7.70 3.51
N ARG A 142 -10.82 -7.57 4.38
CA ARG A 142 -11.47 -6.29 4.69
C ARG A 142 -10.72 -5.41 5.70
N ASN A 143 -9.51 -5.81 6.11
CA ASN A 143 -8.67 -5.02 7.04
C ASN A 143 -7.77 -4.00 6.32
N ILE A 144 -7.94 -3.83 5.02
CA ILE A 144 -7.18 -2.89 4.20
C ILE A 144 -7.37 -1.43 4.64
N GLY A 145 -6.28 -0.65 4.64
CA GLY A 145 -6.28 0.79 4.93
C GLY A 145 -5.45 1.57 3.94
N PHE A 146 -5.87 2.79 3.63
CA PHE A 146 -5.08 3.76 2.85
C PHE A 146 -4.09 4.51 3.71
N VAL A 147 -4.59 5.00 4.84
CA VAL A 147 -3.81 5.70 5.86
C VAL A 147 -3.55 4.76 7.03
N PRO A 148 -2.52 5.02 7.85
CA PRO A 148 -2.29 4.24 9.04
C PRO A 148 -3.53 4.23 9.94
N ALA A 149 -4.13 3.05 10.06
CA ALA A 149 -5.37 2.85 10.80
C ALA A 149 -5.37 1.43 11.41
N GLN A 150 -5.80 1.34 12.66
CA GLN A 150 -5.91 0.07 13.36
C GLN A 150 -7.24 -0.59 13.03
N ARG A 151 -7.16 -1.81 12.53
CA ARG A 151 -8.25 -2.77 12.32
C ARG A 151 -7.85 -4.09 12.94
N ASP A 152 -8.46 -5.21 12.56
CA ASP A 152 -7.99 -6.51 13.03
C ASP A 152 -6.58 -6.80 12.52
N ILE A 153 -5.74 -7.33 13.40
CA ILE A 153 -4.38 -7.73 13.05
C ILE A 153 -4.41 -9.08 12.34
N VAL A 154 -3.96 -9.09 11.11
CA VAL A 154 -3.88 -10.31 10.29
C VAL A 154 -2.51 -10.93 10.42
N VAL A 155 -2.48 -12.21 10.87
CA VAL A 155 -1.24 -12.98 11.14
C VAL A 155 -1.16 -14.27 10.34
N HIS A 156 -2.05 -14.46 9.37
CA HIS A 156 -2.16 -15.67 8.56
C HIS A 156 -1.91 -15.41 7.07
N GLY A 157 -1.94 -16.46 6.27
CA GLY A 157 -1.73 -16.38 4.84
C GLY A 157 -0.35 -15.81 4.50
N ALA A 158 -0.28 -14.83 3.62
CA ALA A 158 0.96 -14.18 3.21
C ALA A 158 1.65 -13.43 4.37
N TYR A 159 0.89 -12.94 5.35
CA TYR A 159 1.40 -12.17 6.50
C TYR A 159 2.16 -13.03 7.53
N ARG A 160 2.17 -14.34 7.39
CA ARG A 160 3.02 -15.20 8.22
C ARG A 160 4.48 -15.25 7.76
N PHE A 161 4.76 -14.82 6.53
CA PHE A 161 6.10 -14.86 5.94
C PHE A 161 6.80 -13.50 5.99
N VAL A 162 6.08 -12.44 5.58
CA VAL A 162 6.57 -11.06 5.58
C VAL A 162 5.48 -10.13 6.09
N ARG A 163 5.86 -8.95 6.59
CA ARG A 163 4.93 -7.98 7.18
C ARG A 163 4.11 -7.23 6.13
N HIS A 164 4.69 -7.03 4.94
CA HIS A 164 4.09 -6.24 3.85
C HIS A 164 4.04 -7.02 2.51
N PRO A 165 3.33 -8.16 2.46
CA PRO A 165 3.31 -9.01 1.26
C PRO A 165 2.73 -8.30 0.03
N ILE A 166 1.75 -7.40 0.20
CA ILE A 166 1.20 -6.58 -0.89
C ILE A 166 2.31 -5.72 -1.50
N TYR A 167 3.14 -5.08 -0.67
CA TYR A 167 4.25 -4.25 -1.16
C TYR A 167 5.36 -5.09 -1.77
N THR A 168 5.59 -6.30 -1.27
CA THR A 168 6.49 -7.28 -1.90
C THR A 168 6.08 -7.56 -3.35
N GLY A 169 4.80 -7.88 -3.57
CA GLY A 169 4.25 -8.13 -4.91
C GLY A 169 4.39 -6.91 -5.82
N LEU A 170 4.05 -5.72 -5.30
CA LEU A 170 4.20 -4.46 -6.00
C LEU A 170 5.67 -4.22 -6.44
N PHE A 171 6.65 -4.41 -5.55
CA PHE A 171 8.07 -4.20 -5.87
C PHE A 171 8.56 -5.19 -6.94
N VAL A 172 8.12 -6.44 -6.89
CA VAL A 172 8.39 -7.42 -7.95
C VAL A 172 7.77 -7.00 -9.28
N GLY A 173 6.53 -6.49 -9.27
CA GLY A 173 5.87 -5.95 -10.46
C GLY A 173 6.61 -4.77 -11.08
N LEU A 174 7.13 -3.85 -10.26
CA LEU A 174 7.92 -2.70 -10.73
C LEU A 174 9.25 -3.12 -11.38
N VAL A 175 9.85 -4.25 -10.97
CA VAL A 175 11.01 -4.82 -11.68
C VAL A 175 10.60 -5.23 -13.09
N ALA A 176 9.45 -5.89 -13.26
CA ALA A 176 8.95 -6.27 -14.57
C ALA A 176 8.70 -5.04 -15.46
N ASP A 177 8.10 -3.97 -14.88
CA ASP A 177 7.88 -2.71 -15.61
C ASP A 177 9.19 -2.06 -16.04
N CYS A 178 10.20 -1.98 -15.18
CA CYS A 178 11.53 -1.49 -15.54
C CYS A 178 12.18 -2.31 -16.67
N LEU A 179 12.00 -3.63 -16.69
CA LEU A 179 12.53 -4.49 -17.74
C LEU A 179 11.76 -4.38 -19.07
N ALA A 180 10.46 -4.11 -18.97
CA ALA A 180 9.58 -3.93 -20.13
C ALA A 180 9.77 -2.58 -20.82
N ASN A 181 10.01 -1.54 -20.03
CA ASN A 181 9.97 -0.13 -20.47
C ASN A 181 11.15 0.65 -19.89
N TRP A 182 12.37 0.16 -20.16
CA TRP A 182 13.61 0.73 -19.64
C TRP A 182 13.87 2.11 -20.20
N SER A 183 13.88 3.10 -19.33
CA SER A 183 14.52 4.40 -19.52
C SER A 183 15.01 4.90 -18.15
N PRO A 184 16.06 5.76 -18.08
CA PRO A 184 16.51 6.33 -16.82
C PRO A 184 15.38 7.04 -16.06
N ARG A 185 14.52 7.75 -16.81
CA ARG A 185 13.37 8.47 -16.27
C ARG A 185 12.33 7.51 -15.67
N ASN A 186 11.94 6.45 -16.39
CA ASN A 186 10.96 5.48 -15.90
C ASN A 186 11.49 4.74 -14.66
N CYS A 187 12.76 4.35 -14.69
CA CYS A 187 13.39 3.71 -13.53
C CYS A 187 13.48 4.64 -12.31
N LEU A 188 13.70 5.94 -12.52
CA LEU A 188 13.67 6.92 -11.44
C LEU A 188 12.25 7.07 -10.86
N ILE A 189 11.22 7.14 -11.71
CA ILE A 189 9.82 7.21 -11.28
C ILE A 189 9.45 5.97 -10.47
N ASN A 190 9.82 4.77 -10.94
CA ASN A 190 9.58 3.51 -10.24
C ASN A 190 10.40 3.41 -8.94
N GLY A 191 11.63 3.94 -8.92
CA GLY A 191 12.45 4.04 -7.70
C GLY A 191 11.79 4.91 -6.62
N PHE A 192 11.20 6.05 -7.00
CA PHE A 192 10.42 6.88 -6.08
C PHE A 192 9.13 6.17 -5.63
N PHE A 193 8.50 5.38 -6.48
CA PHE A 193 7.34 4.58 -6.09
C PHE A 193 7.72 3.60 -4.96
N VAL A 194 8.81 2.85 -5.14
CA VAL A 194 9.36 1.97 -4.08
C VAL A 194 9.66 2.77 -2.82
N PHE A 195 10.38 3.90 -2.94
CA PHE A 195 10.75 4.76 -1.82
C PHE A 195 9.54 5.20 -0.99
N TRP A 196 8.46 5.66 -1.63
CA TRP A 196 7.23 6.07 -0.92
C TRP A 196 6.57 4.92 -0.19
N PHE A 197 6.53 3.72 -0.78
CA PHE A 197 5.96 2.55 -0.12
C PHE A 197 6.83 2.01 1.01
N LEU A 198 8.17 2.13 0.91
CA LEU A 198 9.07 1.80 2.01
C LEU A 198 8.80 2.72 3.21
N ILE A 199 8.74 4.04 3.00
CA ILE A 199 8.43 4.99 4.09
C ILE A 199 7.03 4.73 4.64
N LYS A 200 6.03 4.53 3.77
CA LYS A 200 4.66 4.25 4.18
C LYS A 200 4.59 3.02 5.08
N SER A 201 5.27 1.92 4.71
CA SER A 201 5.27 0.70 5.53
C SER A 201 5.87 0.91 6.91
N LEU A 202 6.98 1.67 7.01
CA LEU A 202 7.60 2.01 8.30
C LEU A 202 6.67 2.87 9.18
N VAL A 203 5.97 3.82 8.57
CA VAL A 203 4.98 4.65 9.27
C VAL A 203 3.78 3.83 9.73
N GLU A 204 3.28 2.89 8.91
CA GLU A 204 2.21 1.96 9.29
C GLU A 204 2.62 1.09 10.48
N GLU A 205 3.80 0.46 10.43
CA GLU A 205 4.33 -0.34 11.54
C GLU A 205 4.48 0.49 12.80
N SER A 206 5.00 1.69 12.66
CA SER A 206 5.23 2.57 13.78
C SER A 206 3.93 3.00 14.47
N PHE A 207 2.85 3.20 13.71
CA PHE A 207 1.53 3.48 14.25
C PHE A 207 0.90 2.25 14.93
N LEU A 208 1.09 1.05 14.34
CA LEU A 208 0.48 -0.19 14.83
C LEU A 208 1.24 -0.82 15.99
N LYS A 209 2.54 -0.57 16.17
CA LYS A 209 3.35 -1.20 17.24
C LYS A 209 2.85 -0.96 18.65
N ASN A 210 2.03 0.07 18.87
CA ASN A 210 1.40 0.37 20.15
C ASN A 210 0.21 -0.58 20.45
N ASP A 211 -0.20 -1.41 19.49
CA ASP A 211 -1.16 -2.49 19.71
C ASP A 211 -0.42 -3.73 20.21
N PRO A 212 -0.79 -4.31 21.37
CA PRO A 212 -0.13 -5.50 21.92
C PRO A 212 -0.16 -6.70 20.98
N ALA A 213 -1.25 -6.88 20.19
CA ALA A 213 -1.36 -7.98 19.24
C ALA A 213 -0.40 -7.78 18.07
N TYR A 214 -0.23 -6.54 17.60
CA TYR A 214 0.73 -6.21 16.56
C TYR A 214 2.18 -6.33 17.08
N ALA A 215 2.46 -5.88 18.30
CA ALA A 215 3.77 -6.04 18.93
C ALA A 215 4.17 -7.53 19.03
N ALA A 216 3.24 -8.41 19.42
CA ALA A 216 3.45 -9.84 19.43
C ALA A 216 3.66 -10.44 18.01
N TYR A 217 2.97 -9.90 17.01
CA TYR A 217 3.16 -10.26 15.60
C TYR A 217 4.57 -9.90 15.10
N LEU A 218 5.09 -8.71 15.43
CA LEU A 218 6.43 -8.26 15.07
C LEU A 218 7.55 -9.19 15.59
N GLN A 219 7.32 -9.84 16.75
CA GLN A 219 8.28 -10.81 17.30
C GLN A 219 8.32 -12.13 16.51
N ARG A 220 7.21 -12.51 15.87
CA ARG A 220 7.10 -13.76 15.10
C ARG A 220 7.57 -13.59 13.68
N VAL A 221 7.24 -12.46 13.03
CA VAL A 221 7.54 -12.20 11.62
C VAL A 221 8.61 -11.13 11.53
N ARG A 222 9.84 -11.57 11.21
CA ARG A 222 11.02 -10.69 11.19
C ARG A 222 11.11 -9.82 9.94
N TRP A 223 10.68 -10.39 8.81
CA TRP A 223 10.93 -9.82 7.48
C TRP A 223 9.89 -8.75 7.13
N HIS A 224 10.32 -7.58 6.68
CA HIS A 224 9.42 -6.51 6.26
C HIS A 224 8.80 -6.83 4.90
N TRP A 225 9.63 -6.97 3.87
CA TRP A 225 9.17 -7.13 2.48
C TRP A 225 9.65 -8.43 1.86
N PHE A 226 10.90 -8.81 2.04
CA PHE A 226 11.48 -10.02 1.46
C PHE A 226 12.07 -10.90 2.55
N PRO A 227 11.92 -12.24 2.47
CA PRO A 227 12.63 -13.14 3.36
C PRO A 227 14.15 -12.92 3.23
N GLY A 228 14.84 -12.74 4.37
CA GLY A 228 16.27 -12.42 4.40
C GLY A 228 16.57 -10.92 4.45
N VAL A 229 15.61 -10.03 4.21
CA VAL A 229 15.77 -8.58 4.28
C VAL A 229 14.96 -8.03 5.46
N ILE A 230 15.63 -7.40 6.44
CA ILE A 230 15.04 -6.84 7.66
C ILE A 230 14.64 -5.39 7.42
#